data_02f7681a8d9f48e6cd74a55c450e6236
#
_entry.id   02f7681a8d9f48e6cd74a55c450e6236
#
_cell.length_a   1.000
_cell.length_b   1.000
_cell.length_c   1.000
_cell.angle_alpha   90.00
_cell.angle_beta   90.00
_cell.angle_gamma   90.00
#
_symmetry.space_group_name_H-M   'P 1'
#
loop_
_entity.id
_entity.type
_entity.pdbx_description
1 polymer ?
#
loop_
_entity_poly.entity_id
_entity_poly.type
_entity_poly.pdbx_seq_one_letter_code
_entity_poly.pdbx_strand_id
1 'polypeptide(L)'
;TDFSSLDIEQVLYLHEKIIERSGGAQGVRDFALLHSGLERCKATYAGDDLYPTIYKKAGALLHSLVMNHAFLDGNKRTAYETMKRFLYVNNYYIDANTEKIISLCLAVDNEGMSVGQISQWLQKNTR
;
A
#
# COMPACT_ATOMS: atom_id res chain seq x y z
N THR A 1 -1.12 13.36 14.61
CA THR A 1 -2.34 13.32 13.83
C THR A 1 -2.98 11.94 13.92
N ASP A 2 -4.23 11.90 14.30
CA ASP A 2 -4.92 10.61 14.44
C ASP A 2 -5.29 10.04 13.08
N PHE A 3 -5.00 8.77 12.91
CA PHE A 3 -5.40 8.02 11.72
C PHE A 3 -5.56 6.55 12.10
N SER A 4 -6.35 5.83 11.33
CA SER A 4 -6.53 4.39 11.51
C SER A 4 -5.50 3.65 10.68
N SER A 5 -4.78 2.71 11.28
CA SER A 5 -3.83 1.86 10.58
C SER A 5 -4.41 0.46 10.37
N LEU A 6 -3.78 -0.31 9.49
CA LEU A 6 -4.10 -1.72 9.29
C LEU A 6 -3.07 -2.56 10.04
N ASP A 7 -3.51 -3.62 10.68
CA ASP A 7 -2.60 -4.57 11.28
C ASP A 7 -2.18 -5.64 10.26
N ILE A 8 -1.12 -6.38 10.60
CA ILE A 8 -0.54 -7.36 9.69
C ILE A 8 -1.52 -8.50 9.38
N GLU A 9 -2.39 -8.84 10.34
CA GLU A 9 -3.37 -9.93 10.16
C GLU A 9 -4.39 -9.58 9.09
N GLN A 10 -4.82 -8.31 9.03
CA GLN A 10 -5.71 -7.83 7.99
C GLN A 10 -5.06 -7.95 6.60
N VAL A 11 -3.78 -7.61 6.49
CA VAL A 11 -3.05 -7.69 5.22
C VAL A 11 -2.82 -9.13 4.79
N LEU A 12 -2.50 -10.01 5.73
CA LEU A 12 -2.37 -11.44 5.45
C LEU A 12 -3.69 -12.03 4.93
N TYR A 13 -4.80 -11.62 5.53
CA TYR A 13 -6.12 -12.05 5.07
C TYR A 13 -6.42 -11.54 3.65
N LEU A 14 -6.14 -10.28 3.36
CA LEU A 14 -6.32 -9.72 2.02
C LEU A 14 -5.50 -10.49 0.98
N HIS A 15 -4.24 -10.78 1.29
CA HIS A 15 -3.38 -11.55 0.40
C HIS A 15 -3.93 -12.95 0.14
N GLU A 16 -4.34 -13.65 1.20
CA GLU A 16 -4.91 -14.98 1.07
C GLU A 16 -6.10 -14.98 0.10
N LYS A 17 -7.01 -14.02 0.26
CA LYS A 17 -8.19 -13.91 -0.60
C LYS A 17 -7.86 -13.55 -2.05
N ILE A 18 -6.87 -12.70 -2.24
CA ILE A 18 -6.40 -12.33 -3.58
C ILE A 18 -5.86 -13.56 -4.31
N ILE A 19 -5.01 -14.34 -3.67
CA ILE A 19 -4.42 -15.54 -4.27
C ILE A 19 -5.49 -16.60 -4.55
N GLU A 20 -6.46 -16.78 -3.65
CA GLU A 20 -7.59 -17.70 -3.88
C GLU A 20 -8.35 -17.36 -5.16
N ARG A 21 -8.52 -16.06 -5.45
CA ARG A 21 -9.29 -15.59 -6.62
C ARG A 21 -8.47 -15.57 -7.91
N SER A 22 -7.21 -15.18 -7.80
CA SER A 22 -6.36 -14.90 -8.97
C SER A 22 -5.41 -16.05 -9.31
N GLY A 23 -5.22 -17.00 -8.40
CA GLY A 23 -4.19 -18.03 -8.52
C GLY A 23 -2.84 -17.51 -8.06
N GLY A 24 -1.87 -18.39 -8.03
CA GLY A 24 -0.52 -18.13 -7.56
C GLY A 24 -0.22 -18.83 -6.25
N ALA A 25 0.98 -18.62 -5.73
CA ALA A 25 1.44 -19.29 -4.51
C ALA A 25 1.04 -18.51 -3.27
N GLN A 26 0.46 -19.20 -2.30
CA GLN A 26 0.22 -18.65 -0.97
C GLN A 26 1.54 -18.59 -0.19
N GLY A 27 1.64 -17.63 0.70
CA GLY A 27 2.72 -17.57 1.66
C GLY A 27 3.49 -16.27 1.65
N VAL A 28 4.16 -16.02 2.77
CA VAL A 28 5.01 -14.85 3.00
C VAL A 28 6.46 -15.25 2.73
N ARG A 29 7.12 -14.53 1.83
CA ARG A 29 8.54 -14.73 1.55
C ARG A 29 9.43 -14.11 2.64
N ASP A 30 9.06 -12.94 3.12
CA ASP A 30 9.83 -12.21 4.12
C ASP A 30 8.89 -11.45 5.07
N PHE A 31 8.66 -12.03 6.24
CA PHE A 31 7.75 -11.47 7.22
C PHE A 31 8.25 -10.14 7.79
N ALA A 32 9.56 -10.00 7.98
CA ALA A 32 10.14 -8.76 8.51
C ALA A 32 9.94 -7.59 7.53
N LEU A 33 10.10 -7.84 6.22
CA LEU A 33 9.83 -6.83 5.21
C LEU A 33 8.35 -6.46 5.13
N LEU A 34 7.46 -7.42 5.32
CA LEU A 34 6.03 -7.14 5.37
C LEU A 34 5.71 -6.23 6.56
N HIS A 35 6.20 -6.58 7.72
CA HIS A 35 5.98 -5.81 8.95
C HIS A 35 6.54 -4.39 8.80
N SER A 36 7.79 -4.24 8.36
CA SER A 36 8.40 -2.92 8.20
C SER A 36 7.68 -2.07 7.15
N GLY A 37 7.17 -2.69 6.09
CA GLY A 37 6.38 -2.00 5.07
C GLY A 37 5.09 -1.42 5.64
N LEU A 38 4.43 -2.16 6.51
CA LEU A 38 3.20 -1.68 7.17
C LEU A 38 3.49 -0.58 8.19
N GLU A 39 4.62 -0.68 8.89
CA GLU A 39 4.99 0.31 9.92
C GLU A 39 5.51 1.62 9.32
N ARG A 40 5.98 1.63 8.07
CA ARG A 40 6.57 2.82 7.46
C ARG A 40 5.66 4.05 7.51
N CYS A 41 4.36 3.88 7.29
CA CYS A 41 3.43 5.01 7.29
C CYS A 41 3.29 5.71 8.64
N LYS A 42 3.71 5.05 9.73
CA LYS A 42 3.69 5.59 11.09
C LYS A 42 5.02 6.25 11.48
N ALA A 43 6.01 6.25 10.59
CA ALA A 43 7.35 6.73 10.92
C ALA A 43 7.36 8.19 11.32
N THR A 44 8.19 8.51 12.32
CA THR A 44 8.37 9.88 12.80
C THR A 44 9.85 10.26 12.75
N TYR A 45 10.10 11.57 12.69
CA TYR A 45 11.44 12.12 12.81
C TYR A 45 11.38 13.35 13.68
N ALA A 46 12.19 13.38 14.75
CA ALA A 46 12.24 14.49 15.70
C ALA A 46 10.85 14.86 16.27
N GLY A 47 10.00 13.86 16.48
CA GLY A 47 8.66 14.05 17.04
C GLY A 47 7.56 14.37 16.04
N ASP A 48 7.91 14.58 14.77
CA ASP A 48 6.94 14.89 13.72
C ASP A 48 6.74 13.69 12.79
N ASP A 49 5.52 13.54 12.26
CA ASP A 49 5.23 12.50 11.28
C ASP A 49 6.09 12.69 10.03
N LEU A 50 6.77 11.63 9.60
CA LEU A 50 7.55 11.65 8.35
C LEU A 50 6.61 11.77 7.14
N TYR A 51 5.42 11.17 7.24
CA TYR A 51 4.37 11.25 6.22
C TYR A 51 3.12 11.89 6.85
N PRO A 52 3.03 13.24 6.83
CA PRO A 52 2.05 13.94 7.67
C PRO A 52 0.60 13.93 7.16
N THR A 53 0.36 13.55 5.90
CA THR A 53 -1.00 13.48 5.35
C THR A 53 -1.41 12.04 5.10
N ILE A 54 -2.71 11.78 5.03
CA ILE A 54 -3.21 10.44 4.68
C ILE A 54 -2.72 10.03 3.30
N TYR A 55 -2.66 10.95 2.35
CA TYR A 55 -2.14 10.65 1.00
C TYR A 55 -0.68 10.22 1.02
N LYS A 56 0.15 10.88 1.82
CA LYS A 56 1.56 10.52 1.96
C LYS A 56 1.74 9.20 2.69
N LYS A 57 0.94 8.95 3.73
CA LYS A 57 0.94 7.67 4.44
C LYS A 57 0.54 6.52 3.51
N ALA A 58 -0.53 6.71 2.74
CA ALA A 58 -0.98 5.72 1.77
C ALA A 58 0.07 5.50 0.68
N GLY A 59 0.73 6.56 0.23
CA GLY A 59 1.82 6.47 -0.74
C GLY A 59 3.01 5.67 -0.22
N ALA A 60 3.40 5.91 1.04
CA ALA A 60 4.48 5.15 1.68
C ALA A 60 4.12 3.67 1.81
N LEU A 61 2.87 3.38 2.16
CA LEU A 61 2.37 2.02 2.28
C LEU A 61 2.42 1.28 0.94
N LEU A 62 1.89 1.88 -0.12
CA LEU A 62 1.92 1.29 -1.46
C LEU A 62 3.36 1.06 -1.92
N HIS A 63 4.21 2.08 -1.80
CA HIS A 63 5.60 2.01 -2.22
C HIS A 63 6.33 0.85 -1.54
N SER A 64 6.21 0.75 -0.24
CA SER A 64 6.89 -0.31 0.52
C SER A 64 6.39 -1.69 0.12
N LEU A 65 5.09 -1.89 0.02
CA LEU A 65 4.53 -3.20 -0.28
C LEU A 65 4.82 -3.64 -1.72
N VAL A 66 4.86 -2.71 -2.67
CA VAL A 66 5.26 -3.04 -4.04
C VAL A 66 6.74 -3.39 -4.10
N MET A 67 7.60 -2.59 -3.47
CA MET A 67 9.05 -2.72 -3.62
C MET A 67 9.66 -3.83 -2.76
N ASN A 68 9.06 -4.16 -1.63
CA ASN A 68 9.64 -5.15 -0.70
C ASN A 68 9.45 -6.60 -1.15
N HIS A 69 8.49 -6.88 -2.02
CA HIS A 69 8.19 -8.23 -2.51
C HIS A 69 8.09 -9.25 -1.35
N ALA A 70 7.31 -8.91 -0.33
CA ALA A 70 7.24 -9.68 0.90
C ALA A 70 6.48 -11.00 0.77
N PHE A 71 5.63 -11.14 -0.25
CA PHE A 71 4.88 -12.37 -0.53
C PHE A 71 5.51 -13.16 -1.66
N LEU A 72 5.19 -14.45 -1.75
CA LEU A 72 5.64 -15.30 -2.86
C LEU A 72 5.02 -14.85 -4.18
N ASP A 73 3.75 -14.50 -4.18
CA ASP A 73 3.01 -14.01 -5.34
C ASP A 73 2.02 -12.92 -4.94
N GLY A 74 1.53 -12.16 -5.92
CA GLY A 74 0.47 -11.20 -5.72
C GLY A 74 0.88 -9.92 -5.00
N ASN A 75 2.14 -9.54 -5.04
CA ASN A 75 2.66 -8.38 -4.31
C ASN A 75 2.02 -7.07 -4.74
N LYS A 76 1.94 -6.80 -6.04
CA LYS A 76 1.36 -5.54 -6.53
C LYS A 76 -0.13 -5.44 -6.22
N ARG A 77 -0.86 -6.52 -6.43
CA ARG A 77 -2.29 -6.57 -6.16
C ARG A 77 -2.58 -6.38 -4.67
N THR A 78 -1.81 -7.06 -3.82
CA THR A 78 -1.95 -6.94 -2.36
C THR A 78 -1.57 -5.54 -1.89
N ALA A 79 -0.51 -4.96 -2.45
CA ALA A 79 -0.10 -3.59 -2.12
C ALA A 79 -1.23 -2.61 -2.43
N TYR A 80 -1.83 -2.71 -3.60
CA TYR A 80 -2.94 -1.85 -4.00
C TYR A 80 -4.17 -2.04 -3.10
N GLU A 81 -4.58 -3.27 -2.86
CA GLU A 81 -5.76 -3.55 -2.03
C GLU A 81 -5.54 -3.10 -0.58
N THR A 82 -4.32 -3.23 -0.06
CA THR A 82 -3.97 -2.76 1.27
C THR A 82 -4.05 -1.23 1.36
N MET A 83 -3.48 -0.54 0.38
CA MET A 83 -3.55 0.92 0.31
C MET A 83 -5.00 1.40 0.20
N LYS A 84 -5.79 0.76 -0.63
CA LYS A 84 -7.21 1.07 -0.80
C LYS A 84 -7.97 0.91 0.52
N ARG A 85 -7.71 -0.18 1.24
CA ARG A 85 -8.33 -0.44 2.54
C ARG A 85 -7.90 0.60 3.58
N PHE A 86 -6.61 0.95 3.59
CA PHE A 86 -6.09 1.99 4.47
C PHE A 86 -6.82 3.34 4.24
N LEU A 87 -6.97 3.72 2.98
CA LEU A 87 -7.70 4.93 2.63
C LEU A 87 -9.16 4.84 3.08
N TYR A 88 -9.80 3.71 2.82
CA TYR A 88 -11.20 3.49 3.17
C TYR A 88 -11.46 3.66 4.67
N VAL A 89 -10.63 3.06 5.53
CA VAL A 89 -10.82 3.17 6.98
C VAL A 89 -10.51 4.57 7.52
N ASN A 90 -9.90 5.42 6.69
CA ASN A 90 -9.65 6.84 7.01
C ASN A 90 -10.58 7.78 6.24
N ASN A 91 -11.66 7.25 5.67
CA ASN A 91 -12.71 7.99 4.98
C ASN A 91 -12.29 8.60 3.64
N TYR A 92 -11.38 7.95 2.94
CA TYR A 92 -10.95 8.34 1.59
C TYR A 92 -11.25 7.20 0.63
N TYR A 93 -11.76 7.54 -0.56
CA TYR A 93 -12.22 6.54 -1.53
C TYR A 93 -11.53 6.77 -2.86
N ILE A 94 -10.84 5.74 -3.38
CA ILE A 94 -10.18 5.83 -4.68
C ILE A 94 -11.25 5.86 -5.77
N ASP A 95 -11.13 6.83 -6.66
CA ASP A 95 -12.00 7.02 -7.82
C ASP A 95 -11.15 6.96 -9.09
N ALA A 96 -10.80 5.74 -9.49
CA ALA A 96 -10.00 5.49 -10.69
C ALA A 96 -10.37 4.12 -11.26
N ASN A 97 -10.29 3.99 -12.58
CA ASN A 97 -10.57 2.72 -13.22
C ASN A 97 -9.39 1.75 -13.06
N THR A 98 -9.63 0.48 -13.40
CA THR A 98 -8.65 -0.59 -13.26
C THR A 98 -7.35 -0.30 -14.03
N GLU A 99 -7.44 0.26 -15.23
CA GLU A 99 -6.26 0.59 -16.03
C GLU A 99 -5.34 1.60 -15.35
N LYS A 100 -5.93 2.64 -14.76
CA LYS A 100 -5.16 3.65 -13.99
C LYS A 100 -4.48 3.04 -12.79
N ILE A 101 -5.15 2.12 -12.12
CA ILE A 101 -4.62 1.44 -10.93
C ILE A 101 -3.44 0.54 -11.30
N ILE A 102 -3.58 -0.24 -12.37
CA ILE A 102 -2.51 -1.10 -12.87
C ILE A 102 -1.30 -0.24 -13.28
N SER A 103 -1.55 0.86 -13.99
CA SER A 103 -0.49 1.79 -14.40
C SER A 103 0.26 2.38 -13.20
N LEU A 104 -0.46 2.72 -12.13
CA LEU A 104 0.15 3.21 -10.90
C LEU A 104 1.12 2.17 -10.31
N CYS A 105 0.66 0.94 -10.14
CA CYS A 105 1.48 -0.11 -9.54
C CYS A 105 2.71 -0.43 -10.40
N LEU A 106 2.56 -0.45 -11.72
CA LEU A 106 3.67 -0.66 -12.64
C LEU A 106 4.66 0.50 -12.61
N ALA A 107 4.18 1.74 -12.47
CA ALA A 107 5.06 2.90 -12.37
C ALA A 107 5.88 2.87 -11.07
N VAL A 108 5.29 2.43 -9.97
CA VAL A 108 6.02 2.27 -8.70
C VAL A 108 7.10 1.20 -8.85
N ASP A 109 6.77 0.05 -9.44
CA ASP A 109 7.69 -1.09 -9.56
C ASP A 109 8.80 -0.83 -10.59
N ASN A 110 8.44 -0.32 -11.77
CA ASN A 110 9.34 -0.28 -12.93
C ASN A 110 9.95 1.10 -13.21
N GLU A 111 9.30 2.17 -12.78
CA GLU A 111 9.69 3.53 -13.15
C GLU A 111 10.19 4.36 -11.96
N GLY A 112 10.30 3.74 -10.79
CA GLY A 112 10.83 4.43 -9.61
C GLY A 112 9.94 5.54 -9.07
N MET A 113 8.62 5.40 -9.21
CA MET A 113 7.67 6.40 -8.72
C MET A 113 7.82 6.58 -7.21
N SER A 114 8.04 7.81 -6.77
CA SER A 114 8.31 8.13 -5.37
C SER A 114 7.03 8.21 -4.53
N VAL A 115 7.19 8.19 -3.21
CA VAL A 115 6.07 8.39 -2.28
C VAL A 115 5.35 9.72 -2.57
N GLY A 116 6.11 10.79 -2.83
CA GLY A 116 5.52 12.09 -3.17
C GLY A 116 4.68 12.04 -4.45
N GLN A 117 5.18 11.35 -5.47
CA GLN A 117 4.45 11.19 -6.73
C GLN A 117 3.19 10.35 -6.55
N ILE A 118 3.25 9.29 -5.76
CA ILE A 118 2.08 8.47 -5.42
C ILE A 118 1.05 9.34 -4.69
N SER A 119 1.50 10.14 -3.73
CA SER A 119 0.64 11.05 -2.98
C SER A 119 -0.09 12.02 -3.90
N GLN A 120 0.59 12.59 -4.89
CA GLN A 120 -0.02 13.49 -5.88
C GLN A 120 -1.07 12.75 -6.72
N TRP A 121 -0.76 11.52 -7.14
CA TRP A 121 -1.71 10.69 -7.88
C TRP A 121 -2.97 10.43 -7.04
N LEU A 122 -2.79 10.13 -5.76
CA LEU A 122 -3.91 9.87 -4.85
C LEU A 122 -4.78 11.12 -4.67
N GLN A 123 -4.17 12.30 -4.55
CA GLN A 123 -4.92 13.54 -4.42
C GLN A 123 -5.85 13.77 -5.62
N LYS A 124 -5.42 13.38 -6.80
CA LYS A 124 -6.20 13.56 -8.04
C LYS A 124 -7.25 12.47 -8.25
N ASN A 125 -7.09 11.31 -7.63
CA ASN A 125 -7.92 10.13 -7.91
C ASN A 125 -8.65 9.61 -6.66
N THR A 126 -8.84 10.44 -5.66
CA THR A 126 -9.48 10.07 -4.40
C THR A 126 -10.54 11.10 -4.02
N ARG A 127 -11.60 10.63 -3.39
CA ARG A 127 -12.69 11.48 -2.91
C ARG A 127 -13.08 11.13 -1.47
#